data_ab1ae3040393de33a0a047b5b56c0f87
#
_entry.id   ab1ae3040393de33a0a047b5b56c0f87
#
_cell.length_a   1.000
_cell.length_b   1.000
_cell.length_c   1.000
_cell.angle_alpha   90.00
_cell.angle_beta   90.00
_cell.angle_gamma   90.00
#
_symmetry.space_group_name_H-M   'P 1'
#
loop_
_entity.id
_entity.type
_entity.pdbx_description
1 polymer ?
#
loop_
_entity_poly.entity_id
_entity_poly.type
_entity_poly.pdbx_seq_one_letter_code
_entity_poly.pdbx_strand_id
1 'polypeptide(L)'
;SHFVMNLLILSCGTRDKVVQYFKTAFAKQGRIVCTDCSPYAPALYEADAHYIVPRITAPEYLEVLYEICKKEAITGVLSLIDPELSLIAAHEAQFRALGVQIIGSDYELCERTLNKWELFGWMEAHGYPCAKTYCTMEAFRAALERGEVQFPVFVKPMKGSASIQIARADDMETAAFLFAQGEQMIIQEYMTGQEIGADVYIDLISKKVVSIFTKKKLVMRAGETDKAVSFIDE
;
A
#
# COMPACT_ATOMS: atom_id res chain seq x y z
N SER A 1 2.17 -12.05 28.34
CA SER A 1 1.99 -10.65 27.97
C SER A 1 1.23 -10.59 26.64
N HIS A 2 0.14 -9.87 26.62
CA HIS A 2 -0.59 -9.64 25.37
C HIS A 2 0.23 -8.65 24.54
N PHE A 3 0.63 -9.08 23.35
CA PHE A 3 1.28 -8.20 22.39
C PHE A 3 0.23 -7.25 21.82
N VAL A 4 0.40 -5.95 22.04
CA VAL A 4 -0.50 -4.90 21.54
C VAL A 4 0.09 -4.29 20.28
N MET A 5 -0.69 -4.23 19.24
CA MET A 5 -0.33 -3.62 17.97
C MET A 5 -1.00 -2.26 17.85
N ASN A 6 -0.19 -1.20 17.86
CA ASN A 6 -0.68 0.15 17.62
C ASN A 6 -0.12 0.64 16.30
N LEU A 7 -1.01 0.86 15.35
CA LEU A 7 -0.66 1.26 13.99
C LEU A 7 -0.88 2.76 13.80
N LEU A 8 0.13 3.42 13.26
CA LEU A 8 0.04 4.83 12.85
C LEU A 8 -0.11 4.89 11.33
N ILE A 9 -1.23 5.42 10.86
CA ILE A 9 -1.51 5.65 9.43
C ILE A 9 -1.31 7.14 9.15
N LEU A 10 -0.32 7.45 8.32
CA LEU A 10 0.06 8.81 7.97
C LEU A 10 -0.73 9.32 6.77
N SER A 11 -0.99 10.64 6.75
CA SER A 11 -1.64 11.32 5.62
C SER A 11 -2.90 10.62 5.15
N CYS A 12 -3.79 10.33 6.09
CA CYS A 12 -4.94 9.47 5.85
C CYS A 12 -5.99 10.09 4.90
N GLY A 13 -6.08 11.42 4.84
CA GLY A 13 -6.92 12.14 3.86
C GLY A 13 -8.37 11.67 3.82
N THR A 14 -8.82 11.24 2.65
CA THR A 14 -10.16 10.72 2.40
C THR A 14 -10.23 9.19 2.44
N ARG A 15 -9.20 8.52 2.95
CA ARG A 15 -9.10 7.07 2.97
C ARG A 15 -9.74 6.45 4.22
N ASP A 16 -10.95 6.86 4.52
CA ASP A 16 -11.75 6.37 5.64
C ASP A 16 -12.00 4.85 5.57
N LYS A 17 -12.19 4.29 4.38
CA LYS A 17 -12.33 2.83 4.21
C LYS A 17 -11.07 2.07 4.60
N VAL A 18 -9.89 2.62 4.30
CA VAL A 18 -8.60 2.03 4.71
C VAL A 18 -8.52 1.96 6.22
N VAL A 19 -8.83 3.06 6.89
CA VAL A 19 -8.82 3.14 8.36
C VAL A 19 -9.82 2.15 8.97
N GLN A 20 -11.03 2.11 8.44
CA GLN A 20 -12.07 1.16 8.88
C GLN A 20 -11.63 -0.29 8.72
N TYR A 21 -10.98 -0.59 7.60
CA TYR A 21 -10.47 -1.93 7.33
C TYR A 21 -9.43 -2.35 8.38
N PHE A 22 -8.46 -1.50 8.66
CA PHE A 22 -7.45 -1.79 9.68
C PHE A 22 -8.05 -1.87 11.09
N LYS A 23 -9.01 -1.02 11.41
CA LYS A 23 -9.75 -1.12 12.68
C LYS A 23 -10.42 -2.47 12.85
N THR A 24 -11.06 -2.97 11.80
CA THR A 24 -11.71 -4.28 11.81
C THR A 24 -10.67 -5.40 11.95
N ALA A 25 -9.58 -5.33 11.19
CA ALA A 25 -8.53 -6.34 11.21
C ALA A 25 -7.82 -6.43 12.56
N PHE A 26 -7.68 -5.32 13.28
CA PHE A 26 -6.93 -5.22 14.54
C PHE A 26 -7.80 -4.96 15.77
N ALA A 27 -9.13 -5.05 15.66
CA ALA A 27 -10.07 -4.65 16.71
C ALA A 27 -9.78 -5.22 18.10
N LYS A 28 -9.17 -6.40 18.18
CA LYS A 28 -8.82 -7.07 19.44
C LYS A 28 -7.34 -7.04 19.80
N GLN A 29 -6.51 -6.40 18.99
CA GLN A 29 -5.05 -6.52 19.08
C GLN A 29 -4.33 -5.19 19.25
N GLY A 30 -5.02 -4.07 19.10
CA GLY A 30 -4.40 -2.76 19.21
C GLY A 30 -5.28 -1.63 18.70
N ARG A 31 -4.68 -0.46 18.61
CA ARG A 31 -5.34 0.79 18.22
C ARG A 31 -4.82 1.29 16.88
N ILE A 32 -5.68 1.99 16.17
CA ILE A 32 -5.35 2.70 14.93
C ILE A 32 -5.29 4.20 15.23
N VAL A 33 -4.14 4.79 14.98
CA VAL A 33 -3.90 6.23 15.10
C VAL A 33 -3.68 6.81 13.71
N CYS A 34 -4.32 7.91 13.40
CA CYS A 34 -4.20 8.57 12.09
C CYS A 34 -3.65 9.97 12.21
N THR A 35 -2.91 10.40 11.19
CA THR A 35 -2.43 11.77 11.06
C THR A 35 -2.81 12.35 9.70
N ASP A 36 -2.98 13.65 9.66
CA ASP A 36 -3.12 14.44 8.44
C ASP A 36 -2.73 15.87 8.71
N CYS A 37 -2.35 16.64 7.70
CA CYS A 37 -2.08 18.05 7.84
C CYS A 37 -3.34 18.92 7.81
N SER A 38 -4.47 18.36 7.40
CA SER A 38 -5.76 19.03 7.34
C SER A 38 -6.72 18.49 8.41
N PRO A 39 -7.32 19.37 9.24
CA PRO A 39 -8.36 18.94 10.18
C PRO A 39 -9.66 18.49 9.51
N TYR A 40 -9.80 18.75 8.22
CA TYR A 40 -10.97 18.37 7.42
C TYR A 40 -10.82 17.01 6.76
N ALA A 41 -9.72 16.30 6.97
CA ALA A 41 -9.53 14.94 6.46
C ALA A 41 -10.51 13.96 7.14
N PRO A 42 -11.50 13.42 6.44
CA PRO A 42 -12.56 12.61 7.08
C PRO A 42 -12.02 11.32 7.70
N ALA A 43 -10.97 10.74 7.15
CA ALA A 43 -10.38 9.51 7.67
C ALA A 43 -9.80 9.67 9.09
N LEU A 44 -9.43 10.88 9.51
CA LEU A 44 -8.97 11.14 10.88
C LEU A 44 -10.01 10.70 11.93
N TYR A 45 -11.28 10.89 11.63
CA TYR A 45 -12.38 10.69 12.59
C TYR A 45 -12.84 9.22 12.65
N GLU A 46 -12.32 8.38 11.78
CA GLU A 46 -12.52 6.93 11.84
C GLU A 46 -11.51 6.24 12.75
N ALA A 47 -10.41 6.90 13.08
CA ALA A 47 -9.35 6.34 13.92
C ALA A 47 -9.73 6.32 15.41
N ASP A 48 -9.04 5.48 16.18
CA ASP A 48 -9.17 5.48 17.65
C ASP A 48 -8.58 6.74 18.29
N ALA A 49 -7.54 7.29 17.67
CA ALA A 49 -6.97 8.59 17.99
C ALA A 49 -6.45 9.25 16.71
N HIS A 50 -6.41 10.57 16.69
CA HIS A 50 -5.88 11.29 15.53
C HIS A 50 -5.10 12.54 15.96
N TYR A 51 -4.22 12.99 15.07
CA TYR A 51 -3.41 14.20 15.25
C TYR A 51 -3.36 15.00 13.97
N ILE A 52 -3.46 16.31 14.11
CA ILE A 52 -3.17 17.24 13.04
C ILE A 52 -1.68 17.55 13.12
N VAL A 53 -0.98 17.29 12.02
CA VAL A 53 0.49 17.38 11.95
C VAL A 53 0.91 18.40 10.89
N PRO A 54 2.16 18.89 10.92
CA PRO A 54 2.68 19.72 9.84
C PRO A 54 2.67 18.98 8.49
N ARG A 55 2.90 19.70 7.41
CA ARG A 55 3.12 19.10 6.10
C ARG A 55 4.42 18.29 6.10
N ILE A 56 4.50 17.28 5.24
CA ILE A 56 5.67 16.40 5.13
C ILE A 56 6.97 17.15 4.78
N THR A 57 6.86 18.34 4.20
CA THR A 57 8.00 19.21 3.87
C THR A 57 8.47 20.09 5.03
N ALA A 58 7.73 20.13 6.12
CA ALA A 58 8.11 20.94 7.29
C ALA A 58 9.31 20.32 8.00
N PRO A 59 10.28 21.15 8.44
CA PRO A 59 11.49 20.64 9.11
C PRO A 59 11.18 19.83 10.38
N GLU A 60 10.14 20.18 11.10
CA GLU A 60 9.73 19.54 12.36
C GLU A 60 8.87 18.28 12.16
N TYR A 61 8.51 17.91 10.93
CA TYR A 61 7.56 16.84 10.65
C TYR A 61 7.93 15.52 11.32
N LEU A 62 9.16 15.07 11.14
CA LEU A 62 9.62 13.79 11.71
C LEU A 62 9.64 13.82 13.24
N GLU A 63 10.06 14.93 13.84
CA GLU A 63 10.07 15.04 15.30
C GLU A 63 8.65 14.95 15.88
N VAL A 64 7.68 15.57 15.21
CA VAL A 64 6.26 15.45 15.59
C VAL A 64 5.81 13.99 15.51
N LEU A 65 6.17 13.28 14.45
CA LEU A 65 5.84 11.85 14.32
C LEU A 65 6.48 11.00 15.41
N TYR A 66 7.74 11.27 15.77
CA TYR A 66 8.41 10.52 16.84
C TYR A 66 7.71 10.73 18.19
N GLU A 67 7.28 11.93 18.50
CA GLU A 67 6.53 12.21 19.71
C GLU A 67 5.17 11.49 19.73
N ILE A 68 4.47 11.44 18.62
CA ILE A 68 3.22 10.67 18.49
C ILE A 68 3.49 9.18 18.69
N CYS A 69 4.55 8.64 18.07
CA CYS A 69 4.94 7.25 18.22
C CYS A 69 5.19 6.88 19.70
N LYS A 70 5.87 7.74 20.44
CA LYS A 70 6.10 7.54 21.87
C LYS A 70 4.80 7.61 22.67
N LYS A 71 4.01 8.67 22.46
CA LYS A 71 2.78 8.92 23.20
C LYS A 71 1.75 7.82 23.03
N GLU A 72 1.59 7.33 21.82
CA GLU A 72 0.59 6.31 21.46
C GLU A 72 1.15 4.89 21.49
N ALA A 73 2.38 4.70 21.91
CA ALA A 73 3.07 3.41 21.92
C ALA A 73 2.95 2.68 20.57
N ILE A 74 3.23 3.40 19.50
CA ILE A 74 3.13 2.89 18.12
C ILE A 74 4.14 1.77 17.91
N THR A 75 3.72 0.71 17.25
CA THR A 75 4.55 -0.44 16.89
C THR A 75 4.73 -0.58 15.38
N GLY A 76 3.86 0.03 14.59
CA GLY A 76 3.97 0.05 13.15
C GLY A 76 3.51 1.39 12.57
N VAL A 77 4.18 1.86 11.53
CA VAL A 77 3.82 3.08 10.80
C VAL A 77 3.65 2.77 9.33
N LEU A 78 2.61 3.33 8.74
CA LEU A 78 2.21 3.11 7.35
C LEU A 78 1.96 4.45 6.66
N SER A 79 2.48 4.61 5.46
CA SER A 79 2.06 5.66 4.53
C SER A 79 1.66 5.06 3.19
N LEU A 80 0.59 5.58 2.60
CA LEU A 80 0.13 5.22 1.26
C LEU A 80 0.54 6.26 0.21
N ILE A 81 1.32 7.25 0.60
CA ILE A 81 1.82 8.33 -0.25
C ILE A 81 3.31 8.13 -0.49
N ASP A 82 3.71 7.98 -1.76
CA ASP A 82 5.10 7.67 -2.13
C ASP A 82 6.14 8.65 -1.56
N PRO A 83 5.95 9.98 -1.64
CA PRO A 83 6.94 10.91 -1.08
C PRO A 83 7.11 10.76 0.44
N GLU A 84 6.03 10.49 1.15
CA GLU A 84 6.07 10.29 2.61
C GLU A 84 6.70 8.94 2.95
N LEU A 85 6.36 7.89 2.20
CA LEU A 85 6.98 6.58 2.37
C LEU A 85 8.49 6.66 2.18
N SER A 86 8.96 7.37 1.16
CA SER A 86 10.38 7.60 0.93
C SER A 86 11.03 8.35 2.08
N LEU A 87 10.35 9.36 2.62
CA LEU A 87 10.85 10.14 3.75
C LEU A 87 11.02 9.30 5.00
N ILE A 88 10.01 8.53 5.39
CA ILE A 88 10.09 7.68 6.58
C ILE A 88 11.07 6.53 6.40
N ALA A 89 11.16 5.96 5.21
CA ALA A 89 12.11 4.88 4.90
C ALA A 89 13.56 5.36 5.04
N ALA A 90 13.85 6.61 4.65
CA ALA A 90 15.16 7.22 4.84
C ALA A 90 15.53 7.38 6.34
N HIS A 91 14.56 7.35 7.24
CA HIS A 91 14.73 7.50 8.68
C HIS A 91 14.32 6.25 9.46
N GLU A 92 14.42 5.09 8.82
CA GLU A 92 14.03 3.80 9.41
C GLU A 92 14.73 3.52 10.75
N ALA A 93 16.01 3.84 10.85
CA ALA A 93 16.79 3.60 12.07
C ALA A 93 16.20 4.35 13.28
N GLN A 94 15.73 5.56 13.09
CA GLN A 94 15.12 6.37 14.15
C GLN A 94 13.79 5.78 14.61
N PHE A 95 12.96 5.33 13.68
CA PHE A 95 11.70 4.65 14.02
C PHE A 95 11.98 3.31 14.73
N ARG A 96 12.92 2.54 14.24
CA ARG A 96 13.31 1.27 14.86
C ARG A 96 13.81 1.46 16.29
N ALA A 97 14.58 2.51 16.54
CA ALA A 97 15.03 2.86 17.89
C ALA A 97 13.90 3.12 18.86
N LEU A 98 12.72 3.52 18.36
CA LEU A 98 11.50 3.72 19.14
C LEU A 98 10.64 2.45 19.23
N GLY A 99 11.09 1.35 18.66
CA GLY A 99 10.30 0.11 18.58
C GLY A 99 9.23 0.13 17.50
N VAL A 100 9.35 1.03 16.51
CA VAL A 100 8.38 1.20 15.43
C VAL A 100 8.92 0.58 14.14
N GLN A 101 8.14 -0.33 13.56
CA GLN A 101 8.43 -0.90 12.26
C GLN A 101 7.73 -0.10 11.16
N ILE A 102 8.47 0.24 10.09
CA ILE A 102 7.90 0.88 8.91
C ILE A 102 7.28 -0.20 8.03
N ILE A 103 5.97 -0.07 7.78
CA ILE A 103 5.21 -0.98 6.93
C ILE A 103 5.19 -0.37 5.54
N GLY A 104 5.67 -1.12 4.55
CA GLY A 104 5.83 -0.60 3.19
C GLY A 104 7.26 -0.13 2.88
N SER A 105 8.18 -0.14 3.85
CA SER A 105 9.61 -0.12 3.56
C SER A 105 10.14 -1.50 3.12
N ASP A 106 9.30 -2.53 3.19
CA ASP A 106 9.57 -3.82 2.59
C ASP A 106 9.74 -3.64 1.08
N TYR A 107 10.92 -3.93 0.60
CA TYR A 107 11.29 -3.76 -0.79
C TYR A 107 10.32 -4.49 -1.74
N GLU A 108 9.92 -5.70 -1.40
CA GLU A 108 8.97 -6.47 -2.21
C GLU A 108 7.61 -5.79 -2.31
N LEU A 109 7.09 -5.25 -1.19
CA LEU A 109 5.81 -4.56 -1.19
C LEU A 109 5.88 -3.26 -1.98
N CYS A 110 6.95 -2.49 -1.82
CA CYS A 110 7.19 -1.28 -2.58
C CYS A 110 7.31 -1.57 -4.08
N GLU A 111 8.06 -2.59 -4.45
CA GLU A 111 8.21 -3.02 -5.84
C GLU A 111 6.88 -3.47 -6.43
N ARG A 112 6.08 -4.24 -5.70
CA ARG A 112 4.75 -4.69 -6.15
C ARG A 112 3.78 -3.52 -6.34
N THR A 113 3.83 -2.52 -5.48
CA THR A 113 2.96 -1.34 -5.61
C THR A 113 3.40 -0.43 -6.75
N LEU A 114 4.68 -0.38 -7.04
CA LEU A 114 5.23 0.38 -8.15
C LEU A 114 5.12 -0.36 -9.48
N ASN A 115 5.17 -1.69 -9.49
CA ASN A 115 5.06 -2.53 -10.68
C ASN A 115 3.67 -3.18 -10.76
N LYS A 116 2.81 -2.60 -11.59
CA LYS A 116 1.43 -3.05 -11.78
C LYS A 116 1.32 -4.45 -12.39
N TRP A 117 2.30 -4.85 -13.20
CA TRP A 117 2.33 -6.18 -13.79
C TRP A 117 2.62 -7.27 -12.75
N GLU A 118 3.59 -7.05 -11.89
CA GLU A 118 3.90 -7.97 -10.80
C GLU A 118 2.75 -8.07 -9.79
N LEU A 119 2.12 -6.95 -9.46
CA LEU A 119 0.94 -6.91 -8.61
C LEU A 119 -0.19 -7.75 -9.21
N PHE A 120 -0.46 -7.58 -10.49
CA PHE A 120 -1.46 -8.38 -11.20
C PHE A 120 -1.17 -9.88 -11.11
N GLY A 121 0.07 -10.30 -11.40
CA GLY A 121 0.49 -11.69 -11.32
C GLY A 121 0.35 -12.27 -9.92
N TRP A 122 0.70 -11.49 -8.91
CA TRP A 122 0.56 -11.89 -7.51
C TRP A 122 -0.93 -12.05 -7.13
N MET A 123 -1.77 -11.11 -7.51
CA MET A 123 -3.21 -11.15 -7.24
C MET A 123 -3.87 -12.35 -7.91
N GLU A 124 -3.55 -12.59 -9.17
CA GLU A 124 -4.04 -13.72 -9.93
C GLU A 124 -3.62 -15.06 -9.29
N ALA A 125 -2.37 -15.19 -8.90
CA ALA A 125 -1.84 -16.39 -8.25
C ALA A 125 -2.52 -16.68 -6.90
N HIS A 126 -3.02 -15.68 -6.21
CA HIS A 126 -3.70 -15.81 -4.92
C HIS A 126 -5.24 -15.78 -5.02
N GLY A 127 -5.79 -15.83 -6.22
CA GLY A 127 -7.23 -15.89 -6.45
C GLY A 127 -7.99 -14.60 -6.19
N TYR A 128 -7.32 -13.45 -6.18
CA TYR A 128 -7.99 -12.17 -6.05
C TYR A 128 -8.60 -11.71 -7.38
N PRO A 129 -9.84 -11.19 -7.37
CA PRO A 129 -10.42 -10.59 -8.57
C PRO A 129 -9.65 -9.32 -8.94
N CYS A 130 -9.21 -9.25 -10.19
CA CYS A 130 -8.49 -8.10 -10.72
C CYS A 130 -8.83 -7.88 -12.20
N ALA A 131 -8.61 -6.65 -12.67
CA ALA A 131 -8.74 -6.34 -14.08
C ALA A 131 -7.70 -7.13 -14.88
N LYS A 132 -8.13 -7.72 -15.99
CA LYS A 132 -7.22 -8.45 -16.89
C LYS A 132 -6.17 -7.49 -17.43
N THR A 133 -4.92 -7.88 -17.33
CA THR A 133 -3.77 -7.04 -17.64
C THR A 133 -2.82 -7.77 -18.57
N TYR A 134 -2.33 -7.07 -19.56
CA TYR A 134 -1.43 -7.62 -20.59
C TYR A 134 -0.18 -6.73 -20.70
N CYS A 135 0.97 -7.36 -20.76
CA CYS A 135 2.25 -6.65 -20.88
C CYS A 135 2.82 -6.69 -22.32
N THR A 136 2.13 -7.33 -23.24
CA THR A 136 2.50 -7.35 -24.66
C THR A 136 1.28 -7.16 -25.55
N MET A 137 1.49 -6.54 -26.70
CA MET A 137 0.43 -6.40 -27.71
C MET A 137 -0.04 -7.76 -28.25
N GLU A 138 0.88 -8.72 -28.37
CA GLU A 138 0.58 -10.06 -28.82
C GLU A 138 -0.41 -10.77 -27.90
N ALA A 139 -0.13 -10.77 -26.60
CA ALA A 139 -1.00 -11.35 -25.58
C ALA A 139 -2.38 -10.68 -25.56
N PHE A 140 -2.41 -9.36 -25.68
CA PHE A 140 -3.64 -8.58 -25.74
C PHE A 140 -4.49 -8.94 -26.97
N ARG A 141 -3.89 -8.98 -28.15
CA ARG A 141 -4.60 -9.37 -29.39
C ARG A 141 -5.19 -10.77 -29.30
N ALA A 142 -4.41 -11.71 -28.80
CA ALA A 142 -4.87 -13.09 -28.62
C ALA A 142 -6.06 -13.16 -27.65
N ALA A 143 -6.03 -12.39 -26.57
CA ALA A 143 -7.15 -12.31 -25.61
C ALA A 143 -8.40 -11.68 -26.22
N LEU A 144 -8.26 -10.65 -27.07
CA LEU A 144 -9.38 -10.05 -27.83
C LEU A 144 -10.02 -11.08 -28.76
N GLU A 145 -9.20 -11.84 -29.49
CA GLU A 145 -9.69 -12.86 -30.42
C GLU A 145 -10.45 -13.97 -29.69
N ARG A 146 -10.03 -14.30 -28.46
CA ARG A 146 -10.74 -15.29 -27.63
C ARG A 146 -11.96 -14.74 -26.91
N GLY A 147 -12.21 -13.43 -27.02
CA GLY A 147 -13.32 -12.77 -26.30
C GLY A 147 -13.09 -12.64 -24.80
N GLU A 148 -11.85 -12.78 -24.33
CA GLU A 148 -11.49 -12.65 -22.90
C GLU A 148 -11.44 -11.19 -22.43
N VAL A 149 -11.23 -10.27 -23.35
CA VAL A 149 -11.20 -8.82 -23.09
C VAL A 149 -11.91 -8.10 -24.21
N GLN A 150 -12.47 -6.93 -23.92
CA GLN A 150 -13.19 -6.09 -24.87
C GLN A 150 -12.72 -4.65 -24.73
N PHE A 151 -12.88 -3.87 -25.80
CA PHE A 151 -12.73 -2.42 -25.72
C PHE A 151 -13.92 -1.80 -24.97
N PRO A 152 -13.71 -0.66 -24.26
CA PRO A 152 -12.47 0.07 -24.13
C PRO A 152 -11.47 -0.59 -23.18
N VAL A 153 -10.19 -0.24 -23.33
CA VAL A 153 -9.11 -0.64 -22.43
C VAL A 153 -8.31 0.59 -22.00
N PHE A 154 -7.55 0.46 -20.92
CA PHE A 154 -6.58 1.46 -20.54
C PHE A 154 -5.18 1.02 -20.92
N VAL A 155 -4.38 1.99 -21.37
CA VAL A 155 -2.95 1.82 -21.60
C VAL A 155 -2.21 2.74 -20.63
N LYS A 156 -1.28 2.19 -19.88
CA LYS A 156 -0.57 2.92 -18.84
C LYS A 156 0.83 2.36 -18.61
N PRO A 157 1.75 3.14 -18.01
CA PRO A 157 3.05 2.62 -17.61
C PRO A 157 2.93 1.48 -16.61
N MET A 158 3.81 0.49 -16.72
CA MET A 158 3.90 -0.63 -15.79
C MET A 158 4.26 -0.15 -14.38
N LYS A 159 5.16 0.83 -14.28
CA LYS A 159 5.60 1.43 -13.04
C LYS A 159 5.09 2.86 -12.90
N GLY A 160 4.83 3.28 -11.68
CA GLY A 160 4.38 4.62 -11.35
C GLY A 160 3.11 4.65 -10.53
N SER A 161 3.04 5.60 -9.60
CA SER A 161 1.96 5.74 -8.61
C SER A 161 0.87 6.71 -9.06
N ALA A 162 1.12 7.50 -10.08
CA ALA A 162 0.19 8.55 -10.49
C ALA A 162 -0.61 8.13 -11.72
N SER A 163 -1.91 8.40 -11.68
CA SER A 163 -2.81 8.30 -12.82
C SER A 163 -2.48 9.26 -13.99
N ILE A 164 -1.31 9.88 -13.95
CA ILE A 164 -0.88 10.96 -14.84
C ILE A 164 -0.69 10.52 -16.30
N GLN A 165 -0.53 9.21 -16.56
CA GLN A 165 -0.29 8.69 -17.91
C GLN A 165 -1.22 7.54 -18.30
N ILE A 166 -2.42 7.52 -17.72
CA ILE A 166 -3.44 6.55 -18.10
C ILE A 166 -4.23 7.08 -19.27
N ALA A 167 -4.21 6.35 -20.37
CA ALA A 167 -4.97 6.71 -21.57
C ALA A 167 -5.96 5.61 -21.93
N ARG A 168 -7.15 6.01 -22.32
CA ARG A 168 -8.19 5.11 -22.80
C ARG A 168 -8.02 4.83 -24.29
N ALA A 169 -8.15 3.58 -24.67
CA ALA A 169 -8.21 3.14 -26.05
C ALA A 169 -9.54 2.45 -26.33
N ASP A 170 -10.24 2.89 -27.37
CA ASP A 170 -11.50 2.33 -27.79
C ASP A 170 -11.36 1.36 -28.97
N ASP A 171 -10.16 1.28 -29.57
CA ASP A 171 -9.83 0.44 -30.70
C ASP A 171 -8.38 -0.04 -30.67
N MET A 172 -8.06 -0.99 -31.55
CA MET A 172 -6.72 -1.59 -31.61
C MET A 172 -5.65 -0.58 -32.07
N GLU A 173 -5.97 0.29 -33.01
CA GLU A 173 -5.02 1.29 -33.52
C GLU A 173 -4.59 2.24 -32.41
N THR A 174 -5.53 2.75 -31.63
CA THR A 174 -5.26 3.61 -30.49
C THR A 174 -4.48 2.89 -29.41
N ALA A 175 -4.85 1.64 -29.08
CA ALA A 175 -4.14 0.82 -28.09
C ALA A 175 -2.68 0.59 -28.52
N ALA A 176 -2.44 0.24 -29.77
CA ALA A 176 -1.09 0.03 -30.30
C ALA A 176 -0.27 1.30 -30.29
N PHE A 177 -0.86 2.42 -30.68
CA PHE A 177 -0.19 3.73 -30.65
C PHE A 177 0.24 4.11 -29.23
N LEU A 178 -0.67 4.01 -28.26
CA LEU A 178 -0.38 4.34 -26.87
C LEU A 178 0.65 3.40 -26.25
N PHE A 179 0.55 2.11 -26.53
CA PHE A 179 1.49 1.11 -26.03
C PHE A 179 2.93 1.37 -26.54
N ALA A 180 3.08 1.88 -27.74
CA ALA A 180 4.37 2.21 -28.34
C ALA A 180 5.01 3.49 -27.78
N GLN A 181 4.28 4.30 -27.01
CA GLN A 181 4.79 5.57 -26.46
C GLN A 181 5.74 5.41 -25.27
N GLY A 182 5.80 4.22 -24.65
CA GLY A 182 6.64 3.95 -23.49
C GLY A 182 7.41 2.64 -23.62
N GLU A 183 8.48 2.52 -22.85
CA GLU A 183 9.32 1.31 -22.86
C GLU A 183 8.69 0.14 -22.11
N GLN A 184 7.97 0.44 -21.04
CA GLN A 184 7.31 -0.55 -20.19
C GLN A 184 5.86 -0.15 -19.96
N MET A 185 5.00 -0.58 -20.86
CA MET A 185 3.58 -0.29 -20.81
C MET A 185 2.77 -1.56 -20.52
N ILE A 186 1.58 -1.38 -19.98
CA ILE A 186 0.56 -2.43 -19.84
C ILE A 186 -0.76 -1.99 -20.45
N ILE A 187 -1.52 -2.98 -20.90
CA ILE A 187 -2.91 -2.80 -21.32
C ILE A 187 -3.79 -3.47 -20.29
N GLN A 188 -4.75 -2.74 -19.76
CA GLN A 188 -5.62 -3.21 -18.71
C GLN A 188 -7.09 -3.08 -19.09
N GLU A 189 -7.85 -4.12 -18.78
CA GLU A 189 -9.29 -4.14 -18.93
C GLU A 189 -9.93 -2.95 -18.22
N TYR A 190 -10.89 -2.32 -18.90
CA TYR A 190 -11.71 -1.29 -18.27
C TYR A 190 -12.72 -1.97 -17.34
N MET A 191 -12.57 -1.69 -16.05
CA MET A 191 -13.56 -2.11 -15.06
C MET A 191 -14.26 -0.90 -14.49
N THR A 192 -15.59 -0.91 -14.53
CA THR A 192 -16.40 0.03 -13.77
C THR A 192 -16.27 -0.31 -12.30
N GLY A 193 -15.50 0.49 -11.56
CA GLY A 193 -15.18 0.25 -10.16
C GLY A 193 -13.68 0.19 -9.91
N GLN A 194 -12.97 1.28 -10.19
CA GLN A 194 -11.54 1.42 -9.86
C GLN A 194 -11.23 1.24 -8.37
N GLU A 195 -12.25 1.21 -7.51
CA GLU A 195 -12.13 0.95 -6.08
C GLU A 195 -11.68 -0.47 -5.75
N ILE A 196 -11.92 -1.45 -6.64
CA ILE A 196 -11.54 -2.85 -6.43
C ILE A 196 -10.01 -3.01 -6.32
N GLY A 197 -9.24 -2.32 -7.14
CA GLY A 197 -7.78 -2.35 -7.08
C GLY A 197 -7.24 -1.79 -5.77
N ALA A 198 -7.84 -0.73 -5.26
CA ALA A 198 -7.46 -0.13 -3.97
C ALA A 198 -7.81 -1.07 -2.80
N ASP A 199 -8.98 -1.69 -2.81
CA ASP A 199 -9.40 -2.63 -1.77
C ASP A 199 -8.48 -3.86 -1.71
N VAL A 200 -8.07 -4.40 -2.86
CA VAL A 200 -7.12 -5.50 -2.91
C VAL A 200 -5.74 -5.08 -2.41
N TYR A 201 -5.29 -3.89 -2.76
CA TYR A 201 -4.02 -3.35 -2.27
C TYR A 201 -4.02 -3.20 -0.74
N ILE A 202 -5.12 -2.72 -0.18
CA ILE A 202 -5.31 -2.61 1.27
C ILE A 202 -5.30 -4.00 1.92
N ASP A 203 -5.96 -4.97 1.31
CA ASP A 203 -5.98 -6.35 1.81
C ASP A 203 -4.57 -6.97 1.81
N LEU A 204 -3.78 -6.71 0.77
CA LEU A 204 -2.38 -7.13 0.70
C LEU A 204 -1.54 -6.53 1.81
N ILE A 205 -1.64 -5.23 2.02
CA ILE A 205 -0.95 -4.54 3.11
C ILE A 205 -1.37 -5.12 4.45
N SER A 206 -2.66 -5.29 4.67
CA SER A 206 -3.20 -5.83 5.90
C SER A 206 -2.70 -7.24 6.18
N LYS A 207 -2.70 -8.12 5.20
CA LYS A 207 -2.15 -9.48 5.35
C LYS A 207 -0.66 -9.48 5.66
N LYS A 208 0.11 -8.60 5.02
CA LYS A 208 1.53 -8.44 5.30
C LYS A 208 1.75 -7.97 6.74
N VAL A 209 1.00 -6.96 7.18
CA VAL A 209 1.05 -6.45 8.56
C VAL A 209 0.70 -7.55 9.56
N VAL A 210 -0.40 -8.25 9.35
CA VAL A 210 -0.82 -9.37 10.22
C VAL A 210 0.24 -10.46 10.25
N SER A 211 0.83 -10.83 9.11
CA SER A 211 1.90 -11.82 9.03
C SER A 211 3.12 -11.41 9.85
N ILE A 212 3.57 -10.16 9.72
CA ILE A 212 4.69 -9.61 10.49
C ILE A 212 4.40 -9.71 11.99
N PHE A 213 3.26 -9.26 12.43
CA PHE A 213 2.88 -9.27 13.85
C PHE A 213 2.68 -10.67 14.39
N THR A 214 2.14 -11.58 13.60
CA THR A 214 1.98 -12.99 14.00
C THR A 214 3.33 -13.65 14.21
N LYS A 215 4.29 -13.44 13.33
CA LYS A 215 5.67 -13.93 13.47
C LYS A 215 6.31 -13.38 14.75
N LYS A 216 6.19 -12.08 15.01
CA LYS A 216 6.70 -11.44 16.23
C LYS A 216 6.10 -12.06 17.50
N LYS A 217 4.81 -12.33 17.50
CA LYS A 217 4.12 -13.01 18.61
C LYS A 217 4.65 -14.42 18.85
N LEU A 218 4.92 -15.19 17.79
CA LEU A 218 5.50 -16.53 17.88
C LEU A 218 6.91 -16.50 18.49
N VAL A 219 7.75 -15.57 18.05
CA VAL A 219 9.10 -15.37 18.58
C VAL A 219 9.04 -15.01 20.07
N MET A 220 8.16 -14.11 20.47
CA MET A 220 8.01 -13.74 21.88
C MET A 220 7.50 -14.91 22.75
N ARG A 221 6.62 -15.77 22.24
CA ARG A 221 6.15 -16.97 22.94
C ARG A 221 7.26 -18.01 23.16
N ALA A 222 8.19 -18.12 22.22
CA ALA A 222 9.33 -19.04 22.32
C ALA A 222 10.36 -18.57 23.34
N GLY A 223 10.26 -17.35 23.88
CA GLY A 223 11.20 -16.79 24.85
C GLY A 223 12.61 -16.54 24.32
N GLU A 224 12.77 -16.57 23.00
CA GLU A 224 14.06 -16.43 22.31
C GLU A 224 14.18 -15.03 21.71
N THR A 225 14.85 -14.12 22.44
CA THR A 225 15.10 -12.75 22.00
C THR A 225 16.04 -12.66 20.80
N ASP A 226 16.92 -13.66 20.62
CA ASP A 226 17.91 -13.68 19.55
C ASP A 226 17.30 -13.91 18.16
N LYS A 227 16.10 -14.52 18.11
CA LYS A 227 15.36 -14.73 16.85
C LYS A 227 14.55 -13.53 16.41
N ALA A 228 14.41 -12.52 17.25
CA ALA A 228 13.71 -11.29 16.89
C ALA A 228 14.44 -10.48 15.81
N VAL A 229 15.73 -10.71 15.62
CA VAL A 229 16.56 -10.02 14.61
C VAL A 229 16.31 -10.56 13.20
N SER A 230 15.97 -11.82 13.04
CA SER A 230 15.66 -12.44 11.73
C SER A 230 14.31 -12.05 11.17
N PHE A 231 13.55 -11.29 11.92
CA PHE A 231 12.22 -10.83 11.59
C PHE A 231 12.16 -9.71 10.55
N ILE A 232 13.29 -9.05 10.36
CA ILE A 232 13.40 -7.83 9.54
C ILE A 232 13.85 -8.16 8.12
N ASP A 233 14.39 -9.35 7.89
CA ASP A 233 15.02 -9.74 6.63
C ASP A 233 14.13 -10.66 5.75
N GLU A 234 12.91 -10.98 6.15
CA GLU A 234 11.92 -11.73 5.39
C GLU A 234 10.65 -10.89 5.14
#